data_f112c8394cf1d3867bc2b54392465267
#
_entry.id   f112c8394cf1d3867bc2b54392465267
#
_cell.length_a   1.000
_cell.length_b   1.000
_cell.length_c   1.000
_cell.angle_alpha   90.00
_cell.angle_beta   90.00
_cell.angle_gamma   90.00
#
_symmetry.space_group_name_H-M   'P 1'
#
loop_
_entity.id
_entity.type
_entity.pdbx_description
1 polymer ?
#
loop_
_entity_poly.entity_id
_entity_poly.type
_entity_poly.pdbx_seq_one_letter_code
_entity_poly.pdbx_strand_id
1 'polypeptide(L)'
;PGGRGGKVIVVTSLEDSGPGTFREACETGGARVIVFNVSGIIRLKSPISVRAPYVTIAGQTAPGDGICVTGHSFLIDTHDVVIRHMRFRRGAQDVAFRDDAVGGNAVGNIIIDHCSASWGLDENMSIYRHVYNRDETGHGLKLPTVNITIQNSMFSEALDTYNHAFGATIGGHNSMFCRNLFASNISRNSSVGMDGDFNFVNNVVFNWWNRSIDGGDNQRFY
;
A
#
# COMPACT_ATOMS: atom_id res chain seq x y z
N PRO A 1 -2.65 -14.84 -7.56
CA PRO A 1 -3.19 -13.64 -6.92
C PRO A 1 -3.97 -12.78 -7.92
N GLY A 2 -4.76 -11.84 -7.40
CA GLY A 2 -5.53 -10.90 -8.19
C GLY A 2 -6.86 -11.42 -8.70
N GLY A 3 -7.54 -10.58 -9.50
CA GLY A 3 -8.92 -10.78 -9.93
C GLY A 3 -9.09 -11.55 -11.25
N ARG A 4 -8.13 -12.36 -11.65
CA ARG A 4 -8.18 -13.11 -12.92
C ARG A 4 -9.45 -13.96 -13.01
N GLY A 5 -10.17 -13.84 -14.13
CA GLY A 5 -11.44 -14.53 -14.37
C GLY A 5 -12.67 -13.89 -13.71
N GLY A 6 -12.47 -12.80 -12.95
CA GLY A 6 -13.55 -12.04 -12.35
C GLY A 6 -14.15 -10.97 -13.26
N LYS A 7 -15.08 -10.20 -12.71
CA LYS A 7 -15.72 -9.10 -13.43
C LYS A 7 -14.70 -8.00 -13.77
N VAL A 8 -14.85 -7.38 -14.93
CA VAL A 8 -14.16 -6.13 -15.26
C VAL A 8 -15.04 -4.98 -14.78
N ILE A 9 -14.50 -4.14 -13.89
CA ILE A 9 -15.16 -2.93 -13.39
C ILE A 9 -14.40 -1.73 -13.95
N VAL A 10 -15.11 -0.86 -14.65
CA VAL A 10 -14.53 0.31 -15.29
C VAL A 10 -14.77 1.53 -14.41
N VAL A 11 -13.69 2.17 -13.97
CA VAL A 11 -13.77 3.46 -13.27
C VAL A 11 -13.94 4.55 -14.31
N THR A 12 -15.03 5.28 -14.21
CA THR A 12 -15.45 6.34 -15.14
C THR A 12 -15.57 7.72 -14.48
N SER A 13 -15.36 7.79 -13.15
CA SER A 13 -15.46 9.02 -12.38
C SER A 13 -14.24 9.22 -11.48
N LEU A 14 -13.78 10.45 -11.33
CA LEU A 14 -12.73 10.87 -10.39
C LEU A 14 -13.28 11.30 -9.03
N GLU A 15 -14.60 11.25 -8.84
CA GLU A 15 -15.24 11.55 -7.56
C GLU A 15 -14.84 10.52 -6.49
N ASP A 16 -14.96 10.92 -5.22
CA ASP A 16 -14.66 10.04 -4.08
C ASP A 16 -15.62 8.86 -3.99
N SER A 17 -16.91 9.07 -4.20
CA SER A 17 -17.96 8.07 -3.99
C SER A 17 -19.08 8.18 -5.01
N GLY A 18 -19.88 7.13 -5.13
CA GLY A 18 -20.99 7.02 -6.07
C GLY A 18 -20.69 6.11 -7.25
N PRO A 19 -21.61 6.02 -8.21
CA PRO A 19 -21.48 5.12 -9.35
C PRO A 19 -20.25 5.42 -10.21
N GLY A 20 -19.54 4.35 -10.61
CA GLY A 20 -18.37 4.43 -11.48
C GLY A 20 -17.11 4.96 -10.82
N THR A 21 -17.08 5.11 -9.49
CA THR A 21 -15.90 5.59 -8.76
C THR A 21 -14.91 4.47 -8.42
N PHE A 22 -13.67 4.85 -8.15
CA PHE A 22 -12.64 3.93 -7.69
C PHE A 22 -13.01 3.28 -6.35
N ARG A 23 -13.62 4.03 -5.43
CA ARG A 23 -14.10 3.51 -4.14
C ARG A 23 -15.13 2.40 -4.34
N GLU A 24 -16.16 2.62 -5.14
CA GLU A 24 -17.17 1.61 -5.44
C GLU A 24 -16.53 0.32 -5.98
N ALA A 25 -15.60 0.45 -6.92
CA ALA A 25 -14.89 -0.68 -7.51
C ALA A 25 -14.04 -1.44 -6.47
N CYS A 26 -13.36 -0.74 -5.56
CA CYS A 26 -12.53 -1.33 -4.50
C CYS A 26 -13.36 -2.05 -3.45
N GLU A 27 -14.49 -1.48 -3.06
CA GLU A 27 -15.36 -2.00 -2.00
C GLU A 27 -16.36 -3.07 -2.48
N THR A 28 -16.50 -3.24 -3.79
CA THR A 28 -17.30 -4.32 -4.39
C THR A 28 -16.70 -5.69 -4.05
N GLY A 29 -17.57 -6.67 -3.77
CA GLY A 29 -17.17 -8.05 -3.50
C GLY A 29 -16.94 -8.90 -4.76
N GLY A 30 -16.31 -10.07 -4.55
CA GLY A 30 -16.03 -11.05 -5.59
C GLY A 30 -14.77 -10.76 -6.42
N ALA A 31 -14.37 -11.74 -7.24
CA ALA A 31 -13.21 -11.60 -8.11
C ALA A 31 -13.44 -10.51 -9.16
N ARG A 32 -12.46 -9.57 -9.28
CA ARG A 32 -12.61 -8.40 -10.15
C ARG A 32 -11.30 -7.82 -10.65
N VAL A 33 -11.35 -7.25 -11.84
CA VAL A 33 -10.28 -6.45 -12.43
C VAL A 33 -10.79 -5.02 -12.57
N ILE A 34 -10.18 -4.09 -11.88
CA ILE A 34 -10.51 -2.66 -11.91
C ILE A 34 -9.64 -2.00 -12.98
N VAL A 35 -10.28 -1.41 -13.98
CA VAL A 35 -9.67 -0.67 -15.08
C VAL A 35 -10.18 0.77 -15.10
N PHE A 36 -9.45 1.67 -15.74
CA PHE A 36 -9.77 3.10 -15.73
C PHE A 36 -10.03 3.61 -17.15
N ASN A 37 -11.13 4.30 -17.33
CA ASN A 37 -11.45 5.07 -18.55
C ASN A 37 -11.31 6.58 -18.32
N VAL A 38 -10.74 6.97 -17.19
CA VAL A 38 -10.44 8.34 -16.78
C VAL A 38 -9.00 8.44 -16.30
N SER A 39 -8.44 9.64 -16.32
CA SER A 39 -7.14 9.95 -15.70
C SER A 39 -7.25 11.21 -14.87
N GLY A 40 -6.42 11.31 -13.84
CA GLY A 40 -6.38 12.49 -12.98
C GLY A 40 -6.26 12.15 -11.51
N ILE A 41 -6.76 13.07 -10.68
CA ILE A 41 -6.63 13.01 -9.22
C ILE A 41 -7.98 12.67 -8.60
N ILE A 42 -8.02 11.54 -7.89
CA ILE A 42 -9.14 11.13 -7.04
C ILE A 42 -8.86 11.65 -5.63
N ARG A 43 -9.71 12.55 -5.13
CA ARG A 43 -9.57 13.14 -3.78
C ARG A 43 -10.50 12.43 -2.82
N LEU A 44 -9.92 11.58 -1.98
CA LEU A 44 -10.66 10.83 -0.97
C LEU A 44 -11.10 11.73 0.18
N LYS A 45 -12.33 11.53 0.66
CA LYS A 45 -12.90 12.14 1.87
C LYS A 45 -12.81 11.22 3.10
N SER A 46 -12.46 9.97 2.88
CA SER A 46 -12.20 8.95 3.89
C SER A 46 -11.31 7.84 3.31
N PRO A 47 -10.65 7.02 4.11
CA PRO A 47 -9.87 5.90 3.60
C PRO A 47 -10.67 4.97 2.70
N ILE A 48 -10.03 4.40 1.68
CA ILE A 48 -10.56 3.24 0.94
C ILE A 48 -10.01 1.97 1.59
N SER A 49 -10.89 1.00 1.87
CA SER A 49 -10.49 -0.31 2.39
C SER A 49 -10.91 -1.44 1.44
N VAL A 50 -9.93 -2.12 0.88
CA VAL A 50 -10.14 -3.33 0.07
C VAL A 50 -10.30 -4.52 1.00
N ARG A 51 -11.54 -4.95 1.26
CA ARG A 51 -11.86 -6.05 2.18
C ARG A 51 -12.17 -7.37 1.49
N ALA A 52 -12.61 -7.33 0.23
CA ALA A 52 -12.90 -8.53 -0.53
C ALA A 52 -11.67 -8.96 -1.35
N PRO A 53 -11.26 -10.24 -1.30
CA PRO A 53 -10.10 -10.74 -2.01
C PRO A 53 -10.32 -10.84 -3.53
N TYR A 54 -9.28 -11.31 -4.22
CA TYR A 54 -9.26 -11.55 -5.66
C TYR A 54 -9.49 -10.27 -6.48
N VAL A 55 -8.68 -9.24 -6.23
CA VAL A 55 -8.76 -7.98 -6.97
C VAL A 55 -7.45 -7.65 -7.70
N THR A 56 -7.59 -7.17 -8.93
CA THR A 56 -6.52 -6.53 -9.68
C THR A 56 -6.88 -5.09 -9.95
N ILE A 57 -6.05 -4.15 -9.53
CA ILE A 57 -6.15 -2.73 -9.83
C ILE A 57 -5.13 -2.42 -10.93
N ALA A 58 -5.62 -2.19 -12.13
CA ALA A 58 -4.82 -2.05 -13.34
C ALA A 58 -4.69 -0.57 -13.74
N GLY A 59 -3.90 0.21 -12.97
CA GLY A 59 -3.70 1.64 -13.20
C GLY A 59 -3.12 1.99 -14.58
N GLN A 60 -2.39 1.06 -15.21
CA GLN A 60 -1.86 1.23 -16.57
C GLN A 60 -2.93 1.33 -17.66
N THR A 61 -4.18 1.04 -17.36
CA THR A 61 -5.28 1.20 -18.31
C THR A 61 -5.81 2.62 -18.39
N ALA A 62 -5.46 3.45 -17.41
CA ALA A 62 -5.86 4.85 -17.41
C ALA A 62 -5.22 5.62 -18.58
N PRO A 63 -5.97 6.48 -19.27
CA PRO A 63 -5.40 7.34 -20.31
C PRO A 63 -4.44 8.39 -19.72
N GLY A 64 -3.73 9.09 -20.60
CA GLY A 64 -2.88 10.23 -20.24
C GLY A 64 -1.89 9.92 -19.12
N ASP A 65 -1.87 10.76 -18.10
CA ASP A 65 -0.92 10.67 -16.98
C ASP A 65 -1.31 9.65 -15.89
N GLY A 66 -2.35 8.86 -16.11
CA GLY A 66 -2.78 7.83 -15.17
C GLY A 66 -3.54 8.36 -13.95
N ILE A 67 -3.59 7.57 -12.88
CA ILE A 67 -4.39 7.86 -11.67
C ILE A 67 -3.49 8.23 -10.49
N CYS A 68 -3.87 9.28 -9.78
CA CYS A 68 -3.35 9.66 -8.48
C CYS A 68 -4.48 9.67 -7.44
N VAL A 69 -4.30 8.93 -6.35
CA VAL A 69 -5.23 8.90 -5.22
C VAL A 69 -4.64 9.74 -4.10
N THR A 70 -5.40 10.70 -3.56
CA THR A 70 -4.92 11.61 -2.51
C THR A 70 -5.98 11.83 -1.43
N GLY A 71 -5.56 12.39 -0.29
CA GLY A 71 -6.44 12.83 0.79
C GLY A 71 -6.51 11.88 1.98
N HIS A 72 -6.59 10.60 1.73
CA HIS A 72 -6.62 9.55 2.77
C HIS A 72 -5.88 8.29 2.34
N SER A 73 -5.73 7.38 3.29
CA SER A 73 -5.06 6.10 3.12
C SER A 73 -5.78 5.16 2.15
N PHE A 74 -4.99 4.34 1.47
CA PHE A 74 -5.47 3.18 0.75
C PHE A 74 -5.11 1.91 1.53
N LEU A 75 -6.12 1.18 2.01
CA LEU A 75 -5.96 0.06 2.93
C LEU A 75 -6.25 -1.28 2.24
N ILE A 76 -5.36 -2.23 2.45
CA ILE A 76 -5.51 -3.62 2.00
C ILE A 76 -5.83 -4.46 3.24
N ASP A 77 -7.09 -4.86 3.39
CA ASP A 77 -7.57 -5.63 4.54
C ASP A 77 -7.96 -7.06 4.14
N THR A 78 -7.22 -7.65 3.19
CA THR A 78 -7.55 -8.94 2.60
C THR A 78 -6.32 -9.62 1.99
N HIS A 79 -6.53 -10.61 1.12
CA HIS A 79 -5.51 -11.35 0.38
C HIS A 79 -5.79 -11.36 -1.14
N ASP A 80 -4.85 -11.87 -1.93
CA ASP A 80 -4.96 -12.01 -3.39
C ASP A 80 -5.24 -10.68 -4.10
N VAL A 81 -4.37 -9.71 -3.86
CA VAL A 81 -4.46 -8.34 -4.38
C VAL A 81 -3.28 -8.06 -5.32
N VAL A 82 -3.57 -7.51 -6.48
CA VAL A 82 -2.57 -7.00 -7.43
C VAL A 82 -2.84 -5.53 -7.70
N ILE A 83 -1.85 -4.68 -7.48
CA ILE A 83 -1.94 -3.23 -7.72
C ILE A 83 -0.80 -2.82 -8.65
N ARG A 84 -1.13 -2.17 -9.76
CA ARG A 84 -0.14 -1.73 -10.74
C ARG A 84 -0.37 -0.29 -11.20
N HIS A 85 0.73 0.43 -11.38
CA HIS A 85 0.78 1.77 -11.98
C HIS A 85 -0.15 2.78 -11.31
N MET A 86 -0.23 2.74 -9.97
CA MET A 86 -1.00 3.68 -9.16
C MET A 86 -0.07 4.64 -8.43
N ARG A 87 -0.55 5.86 -8.20
CA ARG A 87 0.13 6.86 -7.37
C ARG A 87 -0.74 7.15 -6.15
N PHE A 88 -0.19 6.99 -4.96
CA PHE A 88 -0.86 7.27 -3.70
C PHE A 88 -0.17 8.46 -3.02
N ARG A 89 -0.93 9.47 -2.70
CA ARG A 89 -0.47 10.72 -2.09
C ARG A 89 -1.37 11.07 -0.93
N ARG A 90 -1.07 10.47 0.25
CA ARG A 90 -1.93 10.64 1.43
C ARG A 90 -2.14 12.11 1.74
N GLY A 91 -1.08 12.88 1.88
CA GLY A 91 -1.14 14.32 2.13
C GLY A 91 -1.64 14.70 3.54
N ALA A 92 -1.62 16.01 3.85
CA ALA A 92 -1.95 16.54 5.16
C ALA A 92 -3.37 17.12 5.26
N GLN A 93 -4.32 16.64 4.47
CA GLN A 93 -5.68 17.19 4.45
C GLN A 93 -6.47 16.90 5.74
N ASP A 94 -6.24 15.74 6.35
CA ASP A 94 -6.81 15.36 7.63
C ASP A 94 -5.69 14.78 8.50
N VAL A 95 -5.13 15.60 9.37
CA VAL A 95 -4.04 15.23 10.27
C VAL A 95 -4.53 14.67 11.61
N ALA A 96 -5.84 14.46 11.78
CA ALA A 96 -6.36 13.82 12.99
C ALA A 96 -5.98 12.34 13.08
N PHE A 97 -5.68 11.73 11.94
CA PHE A 97 -5.29 10.32 11.84
C PHE A 97 -3.86 10.20 11.34
N ARG A 98 -3.00 9.60 12.18
CA ARG A 98 -1.66 9.18 11.79
C ARG A 98 -1.77 7.85 11.08
N ASP A 99 -1.68 7.88 9.76
CA ASP A 99 -1.87 6.72 8.91
C ASP A 99 -0.93 6.71 7.70
N ASP A 100 -0.78 5.54 7.12
CA ASP A 100 0.06 5.29 5.96
C ASP A 100 -0.58 5.80 4.66
N ALA A 101 0.23 6.04 3.65
CA ALA A 101 -0.33 6.26 2.31
C ALA A 101 -0.91 4.97 1.73
N VAL A 102 -0.21 3.83 1.92
CA VAL A 102 -0.68 2.48 1.59
C VAL A 102 -0.39 1.54 2.76
N GLY A 103 -1.40 0.87 3.28
CA GLY A 103 -1.22 -0.01 4.43
C GLY A 103 -2.42 -0.91 4.65
N GLY A 104 -2.76 -1.16 5.91
CA GLY A 104 -3.93 -1.93 6.30
C GLY A 104 -3.60 -3.20 7.08
N ASN A 105 -4.50 -4.17 7.00
CA ASN A 105 -4.39 -5.46 7.69
C ASN A 105 -4.28 -6.61 6.67
N ALA A 106 -3.29 -6.51 5.80
CA ALA A 106 -3.06 -7.44 4.70
C ALA A 106 -2.74 -8.85 5.20
N VAL A 107 -3.28 -9.86 4.54
CA VAL A 107 -3.03 -11.27 4.86
C VAL A 107 -1.89 -11.85 4.01
N GLY A 108 -2.01 -11.77 2.69
CA GLY A 108 -0.98 -12.33 1.82
C GLY A 108 -1.38 -12.42 0.35
N ASN A 109 -0.49 -13.00 -0.46
CA ASN A 109 -0.63 -13.09 -1.92
C ASN A 109 -0.82 -11.70 -2.55
N ILE A 110 0.07 -10.76 -2.24
CA ILE A 110 -0.05 -9.35 -2.67
C ILE A 110 1.07 -8.99 -3.61
N ILE A 111 0.74 -8.31 -4.69
CA ILE A 111 1.71 -7.72 -5.62
C ILE A 111 1.42 -6.22 -5.71
N ILE A 112 2.44 -5.40 -5.42
CA ILE A 112 2.47 -3.96 -5.71
C ILE A 112 3.61 -3.73 -6.69
N ASP A 113 3.28 -3.23 -7.88
CA ASP A 113 4.21 -3.17 -8.99
C ASP A 113 4.08 -1.86 -9.77
N HIS A 114 5.19 -1.17 -10.02
CA HIS A 114 5.22 0.13 -10.70
C HIS A 114 4.30 1.18 -10.04
N CYS A 115 4.26 1.21 -8.72
CA CYS A 115 3.48 2.17 -7.95
C CYS A 115 4.37 3.22 -7.28
N SER A 116 3.77 4.31 -6.82
CA SER A 116 4.45 5.21 -5.90
C SER A 116 3.54 5.60 -4.75
N ALA A 117 4.11 5.70 -3.55
CA ALA A 117 3.42 6.19 -2.38
C ALA A 117 4.26 7.28 -1.70
N SER A 118 3.62 8.40 -1.37
CA SER A 118 4.28 9.54 -0.72
C SER A 118 3.31 10.25 0.20
N TRP A 119 3.89 11.09 1.08
CA TRP A 119 3.16 11.97 1.97
C TRP A 119 2.30 11.23 3.00
N GLY A 120 2.73 10.03 3.40
CA GLY A 120 2.18 9.31 4.54
C GLY A 120 2.39 10.10 5.82
N LEU A 121 1.47 10.00 6.77
CA LEU A 121 1.58 10.66 8.08
C LEU A 121 2.18 9.72 9.15
N ASP A 122 2.29 8.44 8.85
CA ASP A 122 3.08 7.44 9.58
C ASP A 122 4.14 6.88 8.63
N GLU A 123 3.82 5.87 7.83
CA GLU A 123 4.66 5.40 6.75
C GLU A 123 4.06 5.74 5.36
N ASN A 124 4.91 5.72 4.34
CA ASN A 124 4.39 5.71 2.97
C ASN A 124 3.79 4.35 2.61
N MET A 125 4.32 3.25 3.19
CA MET A 125 3.80 1.91 2.94
C MET A 125 4.09 0.98 4.12
N SER A 126 3.07 0.24 4.61
CA SER A 126 3.22 -0.76 5.66
C SER A 126 2.47 -2.04 5.31
N ILE A 127 3.22 -3.07 4.88
CA ILE A 127 2.67 -4.39 4.60
C ILE A 127 3.65 -5.44 5.16
N TYR A 128 3.40 -5.92 6.37
CA TYR A 128 4.28 -6.87 7.04
C TYR A 128 3.56 -7.85 7.98
N ARG A 129 2.34 -7.51 8.39
CA ARG A 129 1.58 -8.30 9.37
C ARG A 129 0.08 -8.34 9.06
N HIS A 130 -0.57 -9.35 9.62
CA HIS A 130 -2.01 -9.44 9.78
C HIS A 130 -2.36 -9.61 11.25
N VAL A 131 -3.37 -8.89 11.74
CA VAL A 131 -3.86 -8.97 13.11
C VAL A 131 -5.20 -9.70 13.09
N TYR A 132 -5.21 -10.90 13.67
CA TYR A 132 -6.40 -11.74 13.81
C TYR A 132 -7.13 -11.46 15.12
N ASN A 133 -8.43 -11.72 15.13
CA ASN A 133 -9.29 -11.66 16.33
C ASN A 133 -9.06 -10.37 17.12
N ARG A 134 -9.13 -9.24 16.44
CA ARG A 134 -9.04 -7.94 17.10
C ARG A 134 -10.18 -7.77 18.08
N ASP A 135 -9.86 -7.45 19.32
CA ASP A 135 -10.82 -7.01 20.32
C ASP A 135 -11.24 -5.53 20.07
N GLU A 136 -12.10 -5.00 20.92
CA GLU A 136 -12.60 -3.63 20.85
C GLU A 136 -11.48 -2.57 21.00
N THR A 137 -10.35 -2.95 21.58
CA THR A 137 -9.17 -2.08 21.74
C THR A 137 -8.20 -2.18 20.56
N GLY A 138 -8.50 -3.04 19.59
CA GLY A 138 -7.65 -3.28 18.41
C GLY A 138 -6.52 -4.28 18.64
N HIS A 139 -6.41 -4.88 19.83
CA HIS A 139 -5.43 -5.93 20.09
C HIS A 139 -5.90 -7.28 19.52
N GLY A 140 -4.94 -8.09 19.12
CA GLY A 140 -5.18 -9.41 18.55
C GLY A 140 -3.88 -10.16 18.30
N LEU A 141 -4.01 -11.37 17.76
CA LEU A 141 -2.86 -12.17 17.39
C LEU A 141 -2.20 -11.58 16.12
N LYS A 142 -0.98 -11.11 16.23
CA LYS A 142 -0.19 -10.65 15.09
C LYS A 142 0.54 -11.82 14.45
N LEU A 143 0.34 -12.02 13.16
CA LEU A 143 1.07 -12.96 12.33
C LEU A 143 1.70 -12.24 11.14
N PRO A 144 2.86 -12.68 10.65
CA PRO A 144 3.45 -12.09 9.46
C PRO A 144 2.55 -12.31 8.24
N THR A 145 2.59 -11.37 7.31
CA THR A 145 2.01 -11.56 5.98
C THR A 145 2.74 -12.68 5.22
N VAL A 146 2.13 -13.21 4.17
CA VAL A 146 2.74 -14.28 3.36
C VAL A 146 2.68 -13.96 1.87
N ASN A 147 3.72 -14.33 1.12
CA ASN A 147 3.78 -14.19 -0.35
C ASN A 147 3.56 -12.74 -0.81
N ILE A 148 4.32 -11.81 -0.29
CA ILE A 148 4.28 -10.40 -0.69
C ILE A 148 5.34 -10.14 -1.75
N THR A 149 4.98 -9.49 -2.83
CA THR A 149 5.94 -8.95 -3.80
C THR A 149 5.69 -7.45 -3.99
N ILE A 150 6.68 -6.64 -3.63
CA ILE A 150 6.66 -5.20 -3.86
C ILE A 150 7.87 -4.86 -4.73
N GLN A 151 7.62 -4.36 -5.93
CA GLN A 151 8.68 -4.18 -6.91
C GLN A 151 8.50 -2.95 -7.79
N ASN A 152 9.62 -2.47 -8.35
CA ASN A 152 9.65 -1.36 -9.31
C ASN A 152 8.88 -0.12 -8.81
N SER A 153 8.85 0.10 -7.51
CA SER A 153 8.00 1.10 -6.87
C SER A 153 8.82 2.13 -6.09
N MET A 154 8.21 3.25 -5.76
CA MET A 154 8.87 4.34 -5.04
C MET A 154 8.08 4.72 -3.79
N PHE A 155 8.80 4.85 -2.66
CA PHE A 155 8.27 5.26 -1.36
C PHE A 155 9.09 6.45 -0.87
N SER A 156 8.53 7.65 -0.99
CA SER A 156 9.31 8.87 -0.79
C SER A 156 8.52 9.98 -0.11
N GLU A 157 9.27 10.92 0.51
CA GLU A 157 8.71 12.18 1.00
C GLU A 157 7.58 12.00 2.00
N ALA A 158 7.72 11.10 2.96
CA ALA A 158 6.79 10.99 4.07
C ALA A 158 6.73 12.30 4.88
N LEU A 159 5.57 12.68 5.39
CA LEU A 159 5.37 13.95 6.09
C LEU A 159 5.68 13.84 7.58
N ASP A 160 6.46 14.77 8.10
CA ASP A 160 6.88 14.81 9.52
C ASP A 160 5.84 15.45 10.44
N THR A 161 4.57 15.14 10.26
CA THR A 161 3.48 15.71 11.04
C THR A 161 3.47 15.20 12.48
N TYR A 162 3.95 13.99 12.72
CA TYR A 162 3.96 13.30 14.01
C TYR A 162 5.36 12.88 14.47
N ASN A 163 6.41 13.50 13.97
CA ASN A 163 7.80 13.02 14.10
C ASN A 163 7.97 11.61 13.51
N HIS A 164 7.22 11.26 12.50
CA HIS A 164 7.26 9.95 11.89
C HIS A 164 7.83 9.95 10.47
N ALA A 165 7.49 10.74 9.53
CA ALA A 165 8.09 10.83 8.18
C ALA A 165 8.80 9.54 7.71
N PHE A 166 8.14 8.37 7.86
CA PHE A 166 8.75 7.06 7.66
C PHE A 166 8.52 6.53 6.25
N GLY A 167 9.52 5.84 5.71
CA GLY A 167 9.45 5.28 4.35
C GLY A 167 8.51 4.08 4.27
N ALA A 168 8.83 3.00 4.99
CA ALA A 168 8.05 1.77 4.92
C ALA A 168 8.31 0.85 6.11
N THR A 169 7.30 0.05 6.48
CA THR A 169 7.50 -1.17 7.27
C THR A 169 7.23 -2.39 6.38
N ILE A 170 8.23 -3.26 6.28
CA ILE A 170 8.24 -4.45 5.42
C ILE A 170 8.47 -5.72 6.23
N GLY A 171 8.18 -6.88 5.65
CA GLY A 171 8.39 -8.18 6.27
C GLY A 171 7.56 -9.26 5.61
N GLY A 172 7.25 -10.30 6.37
CA GLY A 172 6.43 -11.42 5.92
C GLY A 172 7.23 -12.65 5.51
N HIS A 173 6.54 -13.78 5.38
CA HIS A 173 7.11 -15.03 4.91
C HIS A 173 7.07 -15.14 3.39
N ASN A 174 8.10 -15.74 2.81
CA ASN A 174 8.22 -15.99 1.37
C ASN A 174 7.95 -14.69 0.57
N SER A 175 8.60 -13.61 0.99
CA SER A 175 8.32 -12.27 0.46
C SER A 175 9.50 -11.69 -0.32
N MET A 176 9.21 -10.76 -1.23
CA MET A 176 10.19 -10.13 -2.11
C MET A 176 9.97 -8.63 -2.18
N PHE A 177 11.00 -7.87 -1.87
CA PHE A 177 11.06 -6.41 -2.06
C PHE A 177 12.23 -6.12 -3.01
N CYS A 178 11.93 -5.78 -4.25
CA CYS A 178 13.00 -5.64 -5.23
C CYS A 178 12.82 -4.47 -6.20
N ARG A 179 13.93 -3.85 -6.55
CA ARG A 179 13.97 -2.72 -7.50
C ARG A 179 13.09 -1.54 -7.09
N ASN A 180 13.02 -1.27 -5.78
CA ASN A 180 12.30 -0.13 -5.24
C ASN A 180 13.26 1.02 -4.91
N LEU A 181 12.71 2.22 -4.89
CA LEU A 181 13.38 3.41 -4.38
C LEU A 181 12.70 3.86 -3.07
N PHE A 182 13.49 3.95 -2.01
CA PHE A 182 13.11 4.59 -0.76
C PHE A 182 13.90 5.90 -0.65
N ALA A 183 13.23 7.02 -0.74
CA ALA A 183 13.93 8.30 -0.86
C ALA A 183 13.32 9.42 -0.03
N SER A 184 14.20 10.26 0.55
CA SER A 184 13.80 11.49 1.25
C SER A 184 12.78 11.25 2.37
N ASN A 185 12.95 10.15 3.10
CA ASN A 185 12.20 9.89 4.34
C ASN A 185 13.16 10.02 5.51
N ILE A 186 12.67 10.45 6.67
CA ILE A 186 13.52 10.63 7.84
C ILE A 186 14.12 9.30 8.31
N SER A 187 13.30 8.25 8.34
CA SER A 187 13.68 6.94 8.87
C SER A 187 12.90 5.82 8.20
N ARG A 188 13.16 4.56 8.60
CA ARG A 188 12.48 3.37 8.06
C ARG A 188 12.48 3.31 6.53
N ASN A 189 13.66 3.35 5.97
CA ASN A 189 13.85 3.21 4.51
C ASN A 189 14.38 1.80 4.08
N SER A 190 13.96 0.69 4.68
CA SER A 190 12.72 0.38 5.38
C SER A 190 12.94 -0.02 6.84
N SER A 191 11.85 -0.20 7.62
CA SER A 191 11.86 -0.94 8.89
C SER A 191 11.42 -2.38 8.64
N VAL A 192 12.13 -3.34 9.24
CA VAL A 192 11.82 -4.77 9.13
C VAL A 192 11.03 -5.18 10.35
N GLY A 193 9.76 -5.53 10.16
CA GLY A 193 8.83 -5.84 11.23
C GLY A 193 8.41 -7.30 11.31
N MET A 194 8.39 -7.86 12.53
CA MET A 194 7.97 -9.22 12.86
C MET A 194 8.84 -10.36 12.29
N ASP A 195 8.51 -11.59 12.65
CA ASP A 195 9.06 -12.79 12.08
C ASP A 195 8.81 -12.87 10.56
N GLY A 196 9.74 -13.45 9.84
CA GLY A 196 9.57 -13.66 8.42
C GLY A 196 10.85 -14.12 7.74
N ASP A 197 10.72 -14.42 6.49
CA ASP A 197 11.82 -14.64 5.56
C ASP A 197 11.50 -13.91 4.26
N PHE A 198 12.39 -13.02 3.86
CA PHE A 198 12.16 -12.22 2.65
C PHE A 198 13.46 -11.78 1.99
N ASN A 199 13.36 -11.47 0.71
CA ASN A 199 14.45 -10.95 -0.09
C ASN A 199 14.31 -9.44 -0.26
N PHE A 200 15.39 -8.70 0.01
CA PHE A 200 15.48 -7.26 -0.21
C PHE A 200 16.60 -6.97 -1.23
N VAL A 201 16.26 -7.01 -2.52
CA VAL A 201 17.23 -7.11 -3.62
C VAL A 201 17.13 -5.94 -4.58
N ASN A 202 18.28 -5.37 -4.95
CA ASN A 202 18.36 -4.29 -5.94
C ASN A 202 17.50 -3.07 -5.61
N ASN A 203 17.28 -2.78 -4.32
CA ASN A 203 16.62 -1.56 -3.89
C ASN A 203 17.64 -0.43 -3.73
N VAL A 204 17.15 0.80 -3.82
CA VAL A 204 17.94 2.00 -3.56
C VAL A 204 17.35 2.72 -2.35
N VAL A 205 18.21 3.06 -1.39
CA VAL A 205 17.87 3.93 -0.26
C VAL A 205 18.65 5.22 -0.43
N PHE A 206 17.96 6.35 -0.56
CA PHE A 206 18.56 7.62 -0.88
C PHE A 206 18.05 8.77 0.01
N ASN A 207 18.95 9.69 0.39
CA ASN A 207 18.61 10.92 1.09
C ASN A 207 17.76 10.71 2.36
N TRP A 208 18.17 9.75 3.19
CA TRP A 208 17.58 9.51 4.51
C TRP A 208 18.24 10.43 5.58
N TRP A 209 17.50 10.80 6.61
CA TRP A 209 18.00 11.68 7.66
C TRP A 209 18.57 10.92 8.86
N ASN A 210 17.80 10.02 9.47
CA ASN A 210 18.14 9.38 10.73
C ASN A 210 18.63 7.94 10.52
N ARG A 211 17.81 7.08 9.92
CA ARG A 211 18.13 5.66 9.70
C ARG A 211 17.77 5.21 8.29
N SER A 212 18.68 4.49 7.67
CA SER A 212 18.42 3.86 6.38
C SER A 212 17.48 2.67 6.54
N ILE A 213 17.96 1.56 7.09
CA ILE A 213 17.18 0.35 7.38
C ILE A 213 17.27 0.09 8.87
N ASP A 214 16.17 -0.32 9.50
CA ASP A 214 16.12 -0.69 10.92
C ASP A 214 15.15 -1.85 11.17
N GLY A 215 14.96 -2.22 12.45
CA GLY A 215 14.11 -3.34 12.84
C GLY A 215 14.82 -4.68 12.82
N GLY A 216 14.06 -5.75 12.64
CA GLY A 216 14.61 -7.11 12.56
C GLY A 216 14.49 -7.89 13.86
N ASP A 217 13.30 -8.28 14.22
CA ASP A 217 13.02 -9.20 15.32
C ASP A 217 12.72 -10.58 14.74
N ASN A 218 13.62 -11.57 15.00
CA ASN A 218 13.58 -12.92 14.44
C ASN A 218 13.47 -13.01 12.91
N GLN A 219 14.00 -12.02 12.20
CA GLN A 219 13.91 -11.97 10.74
C GLN A 219 15.06 -12.69 10.06
N ARG A 220 14.77 -13.32 8.92
CA ARG A 220 15.76 -13.74 7.94
C ARG A 220 15.72 -12.78 6.76
N PHE A 221 16.76 -12.01 6.65
CA PHE A 221 16.93 -10.97 5.65
C PHE A 221 17.97 -11.41 4.62
N TYR A 222 17.64 -11.46 3.35
CA TYR A 222 18.50 -11.88 2.26
C TYR A 222 18.67 -10.79 1.21
#